data_7efba0ad84ec86190df55f0207d4bbf7
#
_entry.id   7efba0ad84ec86190df55f0207d4bbf7
#
_cell.length_a   1.000
_cell.length_b   1.000
_cell.length_c   1.000
_cell.angle_alpha   90.00
_cell.angle_beta   90.00
_cell.angle_gamma   90.00
#
_symmetry.space_group_name_H-M   'P 1'
#
loop_
_entity.id
_entity.type
_entity.pdbx_description
1 polymer ?
#
loop_
_entity_poly.entity_id
_entity_poly.type
_entity_poly.pdbx_seq_one_letter_code
_entity_poly.pdbx_strand_id
1 'polypeptide(L)'
;MGANMGANMSANFAVTSVTMAAPYPLLDSNSVPTRSILTLIWLSAFCNAASAETLHLKNGRTIWAEHVHENGSRMEYEVGENFFAIPKSLVERIDSGGTPPEYSTASGGGKSNDIPAPSAELRIANDIYSLVLHENKVDKDALAKLEIESTPDNAAAGYFLAGRHELEQGNTPLARSYFEKALHMRPDNPILLEHYVVVLLKIGAAQEALPLAQRAVRLAPDSADTYAVLGAAQYATDHTKEAIQSWKHSLSLKADPNIERMLAKAQRDGATEESFSENQSAHFTLRYEGRQTPDNLRRAILTTLESQYDELAQTLGTPPRDTITVILYTNQAFFDVTQAPSWTGAINDGKLRIPVSGLDTMTSDLARILKHELAHSFITYISRGRCPQWLHEGIAQMMEGRNLSGRGSRLAQLFQAEHALPFNALEGGFMNLSSSQAMQAYDESLAAVEYIQETYGMSDLQRILQRIGEGSSAEAALRTTVHSGYRELGTEVGKFLAGKYGTS
;
A
#
# COMPACT_ATOMS: atom_id res chain seq x y z
N MET A 1 49.96 4.62 42.76
CA MET A 1 50.94 4.02 41.83
C MET A 1 50.12 3.48 40.68
N GLY A 2 50.05 4.02 39.60
CA GLY A 2 50.89 4.50 38.50
C GLY A 2 50.08 4.11 37.28
N ALA A 3 49.53 5.04 36.56
CA ALA A 3 50.01 5.68 35.32
C ALA A 3 50.00 4.68 34.15
N ASN A 4 49.59 4.92 32.96
CA ASN A 4 49.35 6.10 32.16
C ASN A 4 49.20 5.66 30.70
N MET A 5 48.58 6.50 29.87
CA MET A 5 48.76 6.71 28.41
C MET A 5 48.27 5.60 27.47
N GLY A 6 47.38 5.82 26.52
CA GLY A 6 47.26 6.99 25.62
C GLY A 6 47.95 6.73 24.30
N ALA A 7 47.20 6.62 23.21
CA ALA A 7 47.63 7.17 21.92
C ALA A 7 46.58 6.97 20.82
N ASN A 8 46.04 8.07 20.35
CA ASN A 8 45.48 8.27 19.03
C ASN A 8 46.49 7.94 17.92
N MET A 9 46.04 7.35 16.82
CA MET A 9 46.69 7.54 15.55
C MET A 9 45.68 7.54 14.40
N SER A 10 45.38 8.76 13.92
CA SER A 10 44.84 9.05 12.62
C SER A 10 45.90 8.74 11.56
N ALA A 11 45.56 8.11 10.48
CA ALA A 11 46.37 8.08 9.29
C ALA A 11 45.53 8.41 8.04
N ASN A 12 45.67 9.64 7.61
CA ASN A 12 45.41 10.09 6.25
C ASN A 12 46.35 9.38 5.29
N PHE A 13 45.85 8.91 4.16
CA PHE A 13 46.66 8.73 2.96
C PHE A 13 46.03 9.36 1.73
N ALA A 14 46.87 10.16 1.12
CA ALA A 14 46.56 11.05 0.04
C ALA A 14 46.56 10.36 -1.34
N VAL A 15 45.84 10.99 -2.22
CA VAL A 15 45.80 10.87 -3.69
C VAL A 15 47.21 10.85 -4.30
N THR A 16 47.45 9.95 -5.28
CA THR A 16 48.43 10.21 -6.34
C THR A 16 47.91 9.74 -7.69
N SER A 17 47.65 10.72 -8.52
CA SER A 17 47.44 10.61 -9.97
C SER A 17 48.73 10.32 -10.68
N VAL A 18 48.75 9.39 -11.66
CA VAL A 18 49.83 9.28 -12.66
C VAL A 18 49.20 9.22 -14.05
N THR A 19 49.43 10.31 -14.76
CA THR A 19 49.24 10.47 -16.21
C THR A 19 50.47 9.92 -16.93
N MET A 20 50.33 9.11 -17.97
CA MET A 20 51.36 9.00 -18.99
C MET A 20 50.76 8.84 -20.40
N ALA A 21 51.38 9.58 -21.29
CA ALA A 21 51.01 9.88 -22.65
C ALA A 21 51.45 8.81 -23.68
N ALA A 22 50.90 8.96 -24.86
CA ALA A 22 51.13 8.22 -26.10
C ALA A 22 52.60 8.19 -26.59
N PRO A 23 52.91 7.40 -27.64
CA PRO A 23 52.99 8.06 -28.95
C PRO A 23 52.48 7.23 -30.15
N TYR A 24 52.04 7.96 -31.16
CA TYR A 24 51.91 7.50 -32.56
C TYR A 24 53.25 7.33 -33.22
N PRO A 25 53.32 6.56 -34.34
CA PRO A 25 53.88 7.17 -35.54
C PRO A 25 53.06 7.00 -36.82
N LEU A 26 53.41 7.89 -37.71
CA LEU A 26 52.86 8.30 -38.98
C LEU A 26 53.12 7.33 -40.16
N LEU A 27 52.16 7.38 -41.12
CA LEU A 27 52.26 7.38 -42.59
C LEU A 27 53.08 6.31 -43.33
N ASP A 28 52.47 5.66 -44.26
CA ASP A 28 52.85 5.85 -45.68
C ASP A 28 51.75 5.49 -46.70
N SER A 29 51.78 6.23 -47.79
CA SER A 29 50.80 6.33 -48.84
C SER A 29 51.09 5.32 -50.02
N ASN A 30 50.01 5.10 -50.77
CA ASN A 30 49.91 4.73 -52.20
C ASN A 30 49.42 3.34 -52.56
N SER A 31 48.18 3.29 -53.04
CA SER A 31 47.81 2.94 -54.44
C SER A 31 46.34 2.65 -54.58
N VAL A 32 45.69 3.41 -55.45
CA VAL A 32 44.33 3.18 -56.06
C VAL A 32 44.66 2.44 -57.38
N PRO A 33 43.80 1.57 -58.05
CA PRO A 33 42.36 1.65 -58.13
C PRO A 33 41.64 0.28 -58.22
N THR A 34 40.34 0.21 -57.95
CA THR A 34 39.32 -0.21 -58.93
C THR A 34 37.94 -0.28 -58.31
N ARG A 35 36.97 0.20 -59.07
CA ARG A 35 35.55 0.30 -58.82
C ARG A 35 34.90 -0.98 -58.30
N SER A 36 34.18 -0.88 -57.17
CA SER A 36 32.97 -1.66 -56.95
C SER A 36 32.03 -0.82 -56.11
N ILE A 37 30.89 -0.50 -56.66
CA ILE A 37 29.76 0.19 -56.05
C ILE A 37 29.18 -0.78 -55.02
N LEU A 38 29.48 -0.54 -53.76
CA LEU A 38 28.74 -1.14 -52.63
C LEU A 38 27.92 -0.06 -52.01
N THR A 39 26.61 -0.14 -52.28
CA THR A 39 25.55 0.64 -51.66
C THR A 39 25.64 0.39 -50.16
N LEU A 40 26.23 1.32 -49.41
CA LEU A 40 26.13 1.36 -47.97
C LEU A 40 24.70 1.79 -47.61
N ILE A 41 23.84 0.79 -47.34
CA ILE A 41 22.60 1.01 -46.67
C ILE A 41 22.98 1.41 -45.21
N TRP A 42 22.88 2.70 -44.94
CA TRP A 42 22.86 3.22 -43.58
C TRP A 42 21.56 2.72 -42.94
N LEU A 43 21.67 1.61 -42.23
CA LEU A 43 20.67 1.25 -41.23
C LEU A 43 20.86 2.22 -40.06
N SER A 44 20.26 3.41 -40.17
CA SER A 44 20.00 4.25 -39.01
C SER A 44 19.04 3.46 -38.14
N ALA A 45 19.54 2.74 -37.16
CA ALA A 45 18.76 2.34 -36.02
C ALA A 45 18.29 3.64 -35.34
N PHE A 46 17.09 4.08 -35.71
CA PHE A 46 16.34 4.99 -34.87
C PHE A 46 16.09 4.23 -33.56
N CYS A 47 16.94 4.43 -32.58
CA CYS A 47 16.52 4.37 -31.20
C CYS A 47 15.43 5.44 -31.09
N ASN A 48 14.17 5.04 -31.25
CA ASN A 48 13.06 5.78 -30.69
C ASN A 48 13.26 5.74 -29.17
N ALA A 49 14.02 6.68 -28.64
CA ALA A 49 13.84 7.10 -27.27
C ALA A 49 12.38 7.57 -27.22
N ALA A 50 11.51 6.78 -26.64
CA ALA A 50 10.15 7.19 -26.32
C ALA A 50 10.28 8.49 -25.51
N SER A 51 10.05 9.62 -26.14
CA SER A 51 10.09 10.91 -25.45
C SER A 51 8.77 11.02 -24.69
N ALA A 52 8.84 10.82 -23.39
CA ALA A 52 7.69 11.12 -22.53
C ALA A 52 7.17 12.53 -22.79
N GLU A 53 5.92 12.75 -22.51
CA GLU A 53 5.23 14.03 -22.71
C GLU A 53 4.54 14.47 -21.42
N THR A 54 4.44 15.76 -21.21
CA THR A 54 3.75 16.33 -20.05
C THR A 54 2.58 17.17 -20.52
N LEU A 55 1.36 16.73 -20.20
CA LEU A 55 0.15 17.52 -20.45
C LEU A 55 -0.04 18.50 -19.29
N HIS A 56 -0.14 19.79 -19.61
CA HIS A 56 -0.52 20.83 -18.68
C HIS A 56 -2.02 21.09 -18.82
N LEU A 57 -2.74 21.00 -17.71
CA LEU A 57 -4.18 21.23 -17.67
C LEU A 57 -4.48 22.66 -17.26
N LYS A 58 -5.60 23.22 -17.77
CA LYS A 58 -6.05 24.59 -17.46
C LYS A 58 -6.29 24.88 -15.97
N ASN A 59 -6.41 23.85 -15.15
CA ASN A 59 -6.50 23.96 -13.70
C ASN A 59 -5.13 23.99 -12.99
N GLY A 60 -4.02 24.11 -13.74
CA GLY A 60 -2.65 24.16 -13.22
C GLY A 60 -2.02 22.80 -12.92
N ARG A 61 -2.72 21.70 -13.15
CA ARG A 61 -2.18 20.34 -12.94
C ARG A 61 -1.43 19.85 -14.16
N THR A 62 -0.51 18.92 -13.94
CA THR A 62 0.25 18.25 -15.00
C THR A 62 0.01 16.75 -14.98
N ILE A 63 -0.05 16.15 -16.18
CA ILE A 63 -0.10 14.70 -16.39
C ILE A 63 1.15 14.34 -17.18
N TRP A 64 1.97 13.47 -16.62
CA TRP A 64 3.06 12.85 -17.34
C TRP A 64 2.53 11.63 -18.10
N ALA A 65 2.96 11.41 -19.34
CA ALA A 65 2.56 10.30 -20.16
C ALA A 65 3.73 9.81 -21.03
N GLU A 66 3.74 8.52 -21.35
CA GLU A 66 4.74 7.95 -22.27
C GLU A 66 4.43 8.33 -23.71
N HIS A 67 3.17 8.36 -24.05
CA HIS A 67 2.65 8.78 -25.35
C HIS A 67 1.36 9.57 -25.18
N VAL A 68 1.21 10.63 -25.96
CA VAL A 68 -0.02 11.41 -26.03
C VAL A 68 -0.44 11.54 -27.49
N HIS A 69 -1.70 11.25 -27.78
CA HIS A 69 -2.27 11.48 -29.10
C HIS A 69 -3.66 12.09 -29.04
N GLU A 70 -3.98 12.87 -30.07
CA GLU A 70 -5.25 13.52 -30.19
C GLU A 70 -6.24 12.62 -30.93
N ASN A 71 -7.38 12.31 -30.30
CA ASN A 71 -8.46 11.55 -30.92
C ASN A 71 -9.77 12.35 -30.85
N GLY A 72 -10.06 13.08 -31.91
CA GLY A 72 -11.24 13.94 -32.02
C GLY A 72 -11.29 15.04 -30.98
N SER A 73 -12.27 15.00 -30.06
CA SER A 73 -12.41 15.97 -28.96
C SER A 73 -11.67 15.57 -27.68
N ARG A 74 -10.92 14.48 -27.72
CA ARG A 74 -10.19 13.92 -26.56
C ARG A 74 -8.68 13.90 -26.81
N MET A 75 -7.94 14.01 -25.74
CA MET A 75 -6.51 13.69 -25.68
C MET A 75 -6.40 12.31 -25.04
N GLU A 76 -5.90 11.34 -25.80
CA GLU A 76 -5.59 10.00 -25.31
C GLU A 76 -4.11 9.97 -24.92
N TYR A 77 -3.80 9.32 -23.80
CA TYR A 77 -2.43 9.25 -23.31
C TYR A 77 -2.18 7.95 -22.57
N GLU A 78 -0.93 7.52 -22.61
CA GLU A 78 -0.45 6.28 -22.03
C GLU A 78 0.42 6.57 -20.81
N VAL A 79 0.13 5.86 -19.72
CA VAL A 79 0.97 5.86 -18.51
C VAL A 79 1.18 4.42 -18.09
N GLY A 80 2.37 3.88 -18.34
CA GLY A 80 2.64 2.46 -18.21
C GLY A 80 1.80 1.67 -19.23
N GLU A 81 1.00 0.73 -18.76
CA GLU A 81 0.10 -0.07 -19.60
C GLU A 81 -1.34 0.45 -19.62
N ASN A 82 -1.59 1.58 -19.02
CA ASN A 82 -2.93 2.13 -18.92
C ASN A 82 -3.14 3.23 -19.98
N PHE A 83 -4.26 3.11 -20.70
CA PHE A 83 -4.73 4.12 -21.65
C PHE A 83 -5.77 4.99 -20.97
N PHE A 84 -5.58 6.29 -21.09
CA PHE A 84 -6.47 7.28 -20.52
C PHE A 84 -6.92 8.24 -21.61
N ALA A 85 -8.07 8.88 -21.42
CA ALA A 85 -8.56 9.91 -22.30
C ALA A 85 -9.21 11.04 -21.52
N ILE A 86 -8.79 12.28 -21.78
CA ILE A 86 -9.40 13.48 -21.21
C ILE A 86 -9.95 14.38 -22.32
N PRO A 87 -10.96 15.21 -22.05
CA PRO A 87 -11.40 16.22 -23.02
C PRO A 87 -10.26 17.16 -23.41
N LYS A 88 -10.03 17.34 -24.70
CA LYS A 88 -9.02 18.29 -25.21
C LYS A 88 -9.20 19.71 -24.65
N SER A 89 -10.44 20.09 -24.33
CA SER A 89 -10.77 21.39 -23.76
C SER A 89 -10.14 21.64 -22.38
N LEU A 90 -9.73 20.60 -21.66
CA LEU A 90 -9.07 20.69 -20.36
C LEU A 90 -7.56 20.84 -20.48
N VAL A 91 -6.97 20.54 -21.64
CA VAL A 91 -5.52 20.64 -21.85
C VAL A 91 -5.19 22.07 -22.27
N GLU A 92 -4.21 22.65 -21.61
CA GLU A 92 -3.66 23.97 -21.91
C GLU A 92 -2.53 23.85 -22.93
N ARG A 93 -1.56 22.96 -22.67
CA ARG A 93 -0.42 22.69 -23.57
C ARG A 93 0.15 21.30 -23.30
N ILE A 94 0.97 20.81 -24.23
CA ILE A 94 1.73 19.57 -24.11
C ILE A 94 3.20 19.92 -24.32
N ASP A 95 4.04 19.54 -23.38
CA ASP A 95 5.48 19.70 -23.46
C ASP A 95 6.13 18.33 -23.67
N SER A 96 7.09 18.23 -24.61
CA SER A 96 7.87 17.02 -24.81
C SER A 96 8.87 16.84 -23.68
N GLY A 97 8.97 15.64 -23.12
CA GLY A 97 9.82 15.32 -21.97
C GLY A 97 9.07 15.45 -20.65
N GLY A 98 9.80 15.36 -19.59
CA GLY A 98 9.35 15.35 -18.21
C GLY A 98 9.85 14.12 -17.48
N THR A 99 10.10 14.26 -16.19
CA THR A 99 10.34 13.09 -15.34
C THR A 99 9.00 12.48 -14.94
N PRO A 100 8.87 11.14 -14.98
CA PRO A 100 7.71 10.50 -14.38
C PRO A 100 7.52 11.05 -12.97
N PRO A 101 6.31 11.40 -12.55
CA PRO A 101 6.05 11.70 -11.17
C PRO A 101 6.52 10.51 -10.34
N GLU A 102 7.18 10.77 -9.21
CA GLU A 102 7.51 9.71 -8.27
C GLU A 102 6.22 8.94 -7.96
N TYR A 103 6.23 7.65 -8.22
CA TYR A 103 5.05 6.79 -8.03
C TYR A 103 4.68 6.78 -6.55
N SER A 104 3.79 7.64 -6.16
CA SER A 104 3.06 7.50 -4.92
C SER A 104 1.95 6.49 -5.20
N THR A 105 2.24 5.22 -5.01
CA THR A 105 1.17 4.24 -4.92
C THR A 105 0.40 4.53 -3.65
N ALA A 106 -0.66 5.29 -3.80
CA ALA A 106 -1.74 5.27 -2.85
C ALA A 106 -2.53 3.96 -3.03
N SER A 107 -1.82 2.84 -3.24
CA SER A 107 -2.42 1.53 -3.03
C SER A 107 -2.65 1.43 -1.54
N GLY A 108 -3.89 1.45 -1.22
CA GLY A 108 -4.39 1.40 0.13
C GLY A 108 -4.20 0.06 0.82
N GLY A 109 -2.98 -0.30 1.07
CA GLY A 109 -2.71 -0.74 2.41
C GLY A 109 -2.75 0.55 3.20
N GLY A 110 -3.89 0.91 3.79
CA GLY A 110 -4.00 2.07 4.67
C GLY A 110 -2.81 2.01 5.58
N LYS A 111 -1.85 2.93 5.36
CA LYS A 111 -0.68 2.95 6.23
C LYS A 111 -1.27 3.07 7.62
N SER A 112 -0.85 2.21 8.50
CA SER A 112 -1.01 2.29 9.95
C SER A 112 -0.84 3.73 10.51
N ASN A 113 -0.43 4.68 9.68
CA ASN A 113 -0.21 6.09 9.97
C ASN A 113 -1.48 6.94 9.96
N ASP A 114 -2.60 6.46 9.40
CA ASP A 114 -3.89 7.17 9.42
C ASP A 114 -4.75 6.78 10.64
N ILE A 115 -4.21 5.99 11.56
CA ILE A 115 -4.85 5.66 12.83
C ILE A 115 -4.11 6.43 13.93
N PRO A 116 -4.83 7.23 14.76
CA PRO A 116 -4.18 7.98 15.83
C PRO A 116 -3.44 7.05 16.78
N ALA A 117 -2.26 7.46 17.22
CA ALA A 117 -1.54 6.79 18.30
C ALA A 117 -1.88 7.50 19.61
N PRO A 118 -2.61 6.87 20.56
CA PRO A 118 -2.87 7.48 21.85
C PRO A 118 -1.57 7.84 22.57
N SER A 119 -1.49 9.04 23.08
CA SER A 119 -0.32 9.53 23.81
C SER A 119 -0.40 9.24 25.30
N ALA A 120 -1.60 8.92 25.80
CA ALA A 120 -1.81 8.57 27.18
C ALA A 120 -1.25 7.18 27.50
N GLU A 121 -0.51 7.07 28.58
CA GLU A 121 0.09 5.82 29.05
C GLU A 121 -0.41 5.49 30.46
N LEU A 122 -0.64 4.21 30.69
CA LEU A 122 -0.85 3.74 32.04
C LEU A 122 0.43 3.96 32.86
N ARG A 123 0.28 4.42 34.10
CA ARG A 123 1.40 4.42 35.05
C ARG A 123 1.75 2.97 35.39
N ILE A 124 2.88 2.53 34.90
CA ILE A 124 3.40 1.18 35.12
C ILE A 124 4.57 1.31 36.11
N ALA A 125 4.53 0.54 37.17
CA ALA A 125 5.65 0.47 38.12
C ALA A 125 6.86 -0.19 37.42
N ASN A 126 8.07 0.28 37.76
CA ASN A 126 9.30 -0.20 37.10
C ASN A 126 9.54 -1.70 37.27
N ASP A 127 9.07 -2.27 38.37
CA ASP A 127 9.14 -3.70 38.64
C ASP A 127 8.26 -4.51 37.69
N ILE A 128 7.08 -4.02 37.35
CA ILE A 128 6.20 -4.66 36.34
C ILE A 128 6.85 -4.62 34.96
N TYR A 129 7.47 -3.49 34.60
CA TYR A 129 8.14 -3.38 33.29
C TYR A 129 9.26 -4.42 33.16
N SER A 130 10.15 -4.49 34.16
CA SER A 130 11.25 -5.45 34.15
C SER A 130 10.81 -6.91 34.32
N LEU A 131 9.62 -7.15 34.88
CA LEU A 131 9.05 -8.48 35.02
C LEU A 131 8.43 -9.00 33.72
N VAL A 132 7.77 -8.11 32.93
CA VAL A 132 7.00 -8.49 31.76
C VAL A 132 7.83 -8.49 30.48
N LEU A 133 8.84 -7.62 30.37
CA LEU A 133 9.66 -7.49 29.17
C LEU A 133 11.12 -7.83 29.45
N HIS A 134 11.58 -8.93 28.85
CA HIS A 134 12.97 -9.38 28.89
C HIS A 134 13.55 -9.48 27.47
N GLU A 135 14.70 -8.89 27.23
CA GLU A 135 15.39 -8.95 25.93
C GLU A 135 14.46 -8.67 24.73
N ASN A 136 13.60 -7.66 24.87
CA ASN A 136 12.61 -7.28 23.86
C ASN A 136 11.57 -8.39 23.56
N LYS A 137 11.24 -9.22 24.54
CA LYS A 137 10.20 -10.26 24.46
C LYS A 137 9.28 -10.21 25.66
N VAL A 138 8.01 -10.56 25.43
CA VAL A 138 7.02 -10.67 26.49
C VAL A 138 7.19 -12.00 27.23
N ASP A 139 7.38 -11.92 28.54
CA ASP A 139 7.38 -13.08 29.44
C ASP A 139 5.94 -13.48 29.78
N LYS A 140 5.48 -14.57 29.15
CA LYS A 140 4.12 -15.08 29.33
C LYS A 140 3.88 -15.69 30.71
N ASP A 141 4.91 -16.28 31.32
CA ASP A 141 4.81 -16.89 32.66
C ASP A 141 4.73 -15.82 33.71
N ALA A 142 5.49 -14.73 33.55
CA ALA A 142 5.39 -13.56 34.40
C ALA A 142 3.99 -12.88 34.30
N LEU A 143 3.41 -12.78 33.11
CA LEU A 143 2.04 -12.28 32.95
C LEU A 143 1.00 -13.16 33.66
N ALA A 144 1.10 -14.49 33.50
CA ALA A 144 0.21 -15.42 34.17
C ALA A 144 0.34 -15.33 35.71
N LYS A 145 1.57 -15.15 36.20
CA LYS A 145 1.82 -14.94 37.63
C LYS A 145 1.25 -13.64 38.14
N LEU A 146 1.40 -12.54 37.39
CA LEU A 146 0.77 -11.25 37.72
C LEU A 146 -0.75 -11.37 37.79
N GLU A 147 -1.37 -12.11 36.88
CA GLU A 147 -2.82 -12.33 36.86
C GLU A 147 -3.33 -13.02 38.14
N ILE A 148 -2.56 -13.93 38.71
CA ILE A 148 -2.95 -14.75 39.87
C ILE A 148 -2.54 -14.09 41.19
N GLU A 149 -1.34 -13.52 41.26
CA GLU A 149 -0.69 -13.11 42.53
C GLU A 149 -0.74 -11.60 42.79
N SER A 150 -1.15 -10.78 41.81
CA SER A 150 -1.13 -9.32 41.97
C SER A 150 -2.53 -8.71 42.01
N THR A 151 -2.60 -7.38 42.16
CA THR A 151 -3.86 -6.63 42.06
C THR A 151 -4.32 -6.59 40.63
N PRO A 152 -5.66 -6.43 40.36
CA PRO A 152 -6.19 -6.25 39.02
C PRO A 152 -5.53 -5.09 38.27
N ASP A 153 -5.09 -4.04 38.98
CA ASP A 153 -4.39 -2.90 38.40
C ASP A 153 -3.01 -3.28 37.87
N ASN A 154 -2.24 -4.01 38.62
CA ASN A 154 -0.92 -4.48 38.23
C ASN A 154 -0.99 -5.50 37.09
N ALA A 155 -1.93 -6.42 37.16
CA ALA A 155 -2.16 -7.38 36.10
C ALA A 155 -2.60 -6.70 34.81
N ALA A 156 -3.54 -5.74 34.88
CA ALA A 156 -3.95 -4.93 33.72
C ALA A 156 -2.79 -4.12 33.14
N ALA A 157 -1.92 -3.54 33.99
CA ALA A 157 -0.71 -2.82 33.56
C ALA A 157 0.29 -3.75 32.84
N GLY A 158 0.47 -4.97 33.34
CA GLY A 158 1.31 -5.98 32.69
C GLY A 158 0.79 -6.36 31.30
N TYR A 159 -0.51 -6.65 31.17
CA TYR A 159 -1.12 -6.96 29.89
C TYR A 159 -1.16 -5.75 28.93
N PHE A 160 -1.35 -4.53 29.43
CA PHE A 160 -1.21 -3.31 28.64
C PHE A 160 0.19 -3.17 28.05
N LEU A 161 1.23 -3.35 28.86
CA LEU A 161 2.61 -3.30 28.42
C LEU A 161 2.90 -4.36 27.33
N ALA A 162 2.46 -5.60 27.57
CA ALA A 162 2.60 -6.67 26.60
C ALA A 162 1.84 -6.37 25.31
N GLY A 163 0.62 -5.85 25.40
CA GLY A 163 -0.20 -5.47 24.23
C GLY A 163 0.43 -4.37 23.42
N ARG A 164 0.99 -3.33 24.06
CA ARG A 164 1.74 -2.27 23.37
C ARG A 164 2.98 -2.81 22.68
N HIS A 165 3.77 -3.59 23.38
CA HIS A 165 4.98 -4.19 22.82
C HIS A 165 4.66 -5.01 21.57
N GLU A 166 3.67 -5.91 21.63
CA GLU A 166 3.28 -6.73 20.49
C GLU A 166 2.70 -5.89 19.34
N LEU A 167 2.00 -4.79 19.64
CA LEU A 167 1.50 -3.86 18.63
C LEU A 167 2.65 -3.14 17.90
N GLU A 168 3.70 -2.75 18.61
CA GLU A 168 4.92 -2.15 18.07
C GLU A 168 5.70 -3.16 17.20
N GLN A 169 5.71 -4.44 17.59
CA GLN A 169 6.28 -5.53 16.79
C GLN A 169 5.39 -5.96 15.61
N GLY A 170 4.21 -5.34 15.45
CA GLY A 170 3.24 -5.70 14.42
C GLY A 170 2.42 -6.96 14.72
N ASN A 171 2.55 -7.58 15.90
CA ASN A 171 1.78 -8.76 16.31
C ASN A 171 0.37 -8.40 16.77
N THR A 172 -0.42 -7.80 15.87
CA THR A 172 -1.75 -7.25 16.18
C THR A 172 -2.72 -8.27 16.81
N PRO A 173 -2.78 -9.56 16.39
CA PRO A 173 -3.65 -10.54 17.05
C PRO A 173 -3.26 -10.80 18.51
N LEU A 174 -1.96 -10.84 18.81
CA LEU A 174 -1.47 -11.06 20.16
C LEU A 174 -1.69 -9.80 21.01
N ALA A 175 -1.44 -8.61 20.43
CA ALA A 175 -1.78 -7.35 21.04
C ALA A 175 -3.27 -7.28 21.42
N ARG A 176 -4.18 -7.69 20.48
CA ARG A 176 -5.61 -7.79 20.74
C ARG A 176 -5.91 -8.62 21.99
N SER A 177 -5.37 -9.83 22.03
CA SER A 177 -5.59 -10.74 23.16
C SER A 177 -5.14 -10.14 24.50
N TYR A 178 -3.99 -9.46 24.51
CA TYR A 178 -3.48 -8.82 25.72
C TYR A 178 -4.34 -7.61 26.15
N PHE A 179 -4.79 -6.77 25.21
CA PHE A 179 -5.71 -5.67 25.54
C PHE A 179 -7.08 -6.15 26.01
N GLU A 180 -7.60 -7.25 25.45
CA GLU A 180 -8.84 -7.89 25.93
C GLU A 180 -8.70 -8.34 27.39
N LYS A 181 -7.58 -8.98 27.74
CA LYS A 181 -7.31 -9.37 29.12
C LYS A 181 -7.16 -8.17 30.05
N ALA A 182 -6.43 -7.12 29.62
CA ALA A 182 -6.32 -5.89 30.38
C ALA A 182 -7.68 -5.23 30.65
N LEU A 183 -8.54 -5.16 29.61
CA LEU A 183 -9.91 -4.63 29.72
C LEU A 183 -10.83 -5.52 30.55
N HIS A 184 -10.62 -6.85 30.56
CA HIS A 184 -11.37 -7.72 31.46
C HIS A 184 -11.13 -7.38 32.92
N MET A 185 -9.92 -7.00 33.29
CA MET A 185 -9.54 -6.60 34.64
C MET A 185 -9.95 -5.15 34.98
N ARG A 186 -9.88 -4.26 34.01
CA ARG A 186 -10.17 -2.83 34.15
C ARG A 186 -11.07 -2.33 33.00
N PRO A 187 -12.34 -2.75 32.98
CA PRO A 187 -13.24 -2.48 31.85
C PRO A 187 -13.51 -1.00 31.61
N ASP A 188 -13.48 -0.16 32.63
CA ASP A 188 -13.77 1.27 32.54
C ASP A 188 -12.50 2.15 32.53
N ASN A 189 -11.37 1.59 32.07
CA ASN A 189 -10.15 2.38 31.92
C ASN A 189 -10.11 2.99 30.51
N PRO A 190 -10.16 4.34 30.36
CA PRO A 190 -10.21 4.98 29.06
C PRO A 190 -8.93 4.76 28.24
N ILE A 191 -7.75 4.71 28.88
CA ILE A 191 -6.47 4.47 28.19
C ILE A 191 -6.44 3.09 27.55
N LEU A 192 -6.94 2.06 28.25
CA LEU A 192 -7.02 0.71 27.70
C LEU A 192 -7.99 0.66 26.50
N LEU A 193 -9.12 1.36 26.61
CA LEU A 193 -10.10 1.46 25.52
C LEU A 193 -9.51 2.14 24.29
N GLU A 194 -8.79 3.25 24.47
CA GLU A 194 -8.13 3.98 23.38
C GLU A 194 -7.18 3.07 22.59
N HIS A 195 -6.27 2.40 23.30
CA HIS A 195 -5.32 1.49 22.68
C HIS A 195 -5.98 0.28 22.02
N TYR A 196 -7.04 -0.27 22.63
CA TYR A 196 -7.77 -1.38 22.06
C TYR A 196 -8.55 -0.98 20.80
N VAL A 197 -9.14 0.22 20.78
CA VAL A 197 -9.76 0.81 19.58
C VAL A 197 -8.75 0.89 18.42
N VAL A 198 -7.54 1.34 18.71
CA VAL A 198 -6.45 1.38 17.70
C VAL A 198 -6.16 -0.01 17.13
N VAL A 199 -6.09 -1.04 17.98
CA VAL A 199 -5.90 -2.42 17.53
C VAL A 199 -7.04 -2.88 16.64
N LEU A 200 -8.29 -2.62 17.03
CA LEU A 200 -9.48 -2.99 16.25
C LEU A 200 -9.49 -2.30 14.88
N LEU A 201 -9.17 -1.02 14.83
CA LEU A 201 -9.07 -0.28 13.57
C LEU A 201 -7.96 -0.86 12.66
N LYS A 202 -6.82 -1.23 13.23
CA LYS A 202 -5.72 -1.85 12.47
C LYS A 202 -6.09 -3.21 11.84
N ILE A 203 -7.00 -3.96 12.46
CA ILE A 203 -7.49 -5.23 11.91
C ILE A 203 -8.77 -5.09 11.08
N GLY A 204 -9.22 -3.87 10.79
CA GLY A 204 -10.43 -3.62 10.02
C GLY A 204 -11.74 -3.85 10.77
N ALA A 205 -11.73 -4.02 12.10
CA ALA A 205 -12.91 -4.24 12.94
C ALA A 205 -13.54 -2.91 13.41
N ALA A 206 -13.79 -2.00 12.50
CA ALA A 206 -14.25 -0.63 12.80
C ALA A 206 -15.61 -0.60 13.49
N GLN A 207 -16.54 -1.51 13.14
CA GLN A 207 -17.86 -1.62 13.78
C GLN A 207 -17.75 -2.05 15.24
N GLU A 208 -16.78 -2.88 15.60
CA GLU A 208 -16.48 -3.25 16.98
C GLU A 208 -15.78 -2.10 17.74
N ALA A 209 -14.94 -1.33 17.06
CA ALA A 209 -14.20 -0.21 17.63
C ALA A 209 -15.10 0.96 18.05
N LEU A 210 -16.12 1.30 17.25
CA LEU A 210 -16.94 2.50 17.45
C LEU A 210 -17.62 2.58 18.83
N PRO A 211 -18.34 1.56 19.33
CA PRO A 211 -18.95 1.62 20.66
C PRO A 211 -17.93 1.73 21.79
N LEU A 212 -16.74 1.17 21.63
CA LEU A 212 -15.64 1.27 22.61
C LEU A 212 -15.04 2.68 22.63
N ALA A 213 -14.84 3.29 21.48
CA ALA A 213 -14.40 4.68 21.37
C ALA A 213 -15.41 5.65 21.99
N GLN A 214 -16.70 5.45 21.75
CA GLN A 214 -17.76 6.21 22.41
C GLN A 214 -17.75 6.04 23.93
N ARG A 215 -17.45 4.83 24.41
CA ARG A 215 -17.29 4.57 25.86
C ARG A 215 -16.08 5.30 26.43
N ALA A 216 -14.93 5.30 25.72
CA ALA A 216 -13.73 6.02 26.14
C ALA A 216 -14.02 7.52 26.33
N VAL A 217 -14.71 8.17 25.39
CA VAL A 217 -15.11 9.58 25.50
C VAL A 217 -16.01 9.83 26.73
N ARG A 218 -16.96 8.94 27.01
CA ARG A 218 -17.81 9.09 28.21
C ARG A 218 -17.02 9.00 29.53
N LEU A 219 -15.94 8.22 29.55
CA LEU A 219 -15.08 8.03 30.72
C LEU A 219 -14.04 9.13 30.89
N ALA A 220 -13.57 9.71 29.79
CA ALA A 220 -12.56 10.77 29.78
C ALA A 220 -12.93 11.87 28.75
N PRO A 221 -13.94 12.69 29.05
CA PRO A 221 -14.44 13.70 28.11
C PRO A 221 -13.45 14.86 27.85
N ASP A 222 -12.45 15.02 28.72
CA ASP A 222 -11.42 16.05 28.55
C ASP A 222 -10.13 15.52 27.91
N SER A 223 -10.12 14.25 27.45
CA SER A 223 -8.95 13.65 26.79
C SER A 223 -8.99 13.89 25.29
N ALA A 224 -7.95 14.50 24.73
CA ALA A 224 -7.79 14.65 23.28
C ALA A 224 -7.71 13.29 22.57
N ASP A 225 -7.06 12.32 23.20
CA ASP A 225 -6.84 10.98 22.62
C ASP A 225 -8.16 10.20 22.46
N THR A 226 -9.11 10.32 23.41
CA THR A 226 -10.43 9.69 23.28
C THR A 226 -11.19 10.20 22.05
N TYR A 227 -11.16 11.51 21.80
CA TYR A 227 -11.80 12.09 20.62
C TYR A 227 -11.03 11.79 19.34
N ALA A 228 -9.72 11.66 19.40
CA ALA A 228 -8.90 11.25 18.26
C ALA A 228 -9.28 9.85 17.77
N VAL A 229 -9.35 8.87 18.68
CA VAL A 229 -9.75 7.49 18.34
C VAL A 229 -11.23 7.37 18.00
N LEU A 230 -12.10 8.19 18.62
CA LEU A 230 -13.52 8.24 18.25
C LEU A 230 -13.68 8.73 16.81
N GLY A 231 -13.00 9.82 16.43
CA GLY A 231 -13.03 10.33 15.06
C GLY A 231 -12.55 9.30 14.06
N ALA A 232 -11.49 8.53 14.40
CA ALA A 232 -10.98 7.46 13.53
C ALA A 232 -12.01 6.31 13.38
N ALA A 233 -12.64 5.88 14.45
CA ALA A 233 -13.67 4.85 14.39
C ALA A 233 -14.92 5.33 13.61
N GLN A 234 -15.34 6.58 13.80
CA GLN A 234 -16.44 7.19 13.05
C GLN A 234 -16.10 7.29 11.54
N TYR A 235 -14.89 7.73 11.20
CA TYR A 235 -14.48 7.83 9.80
C TYR A 235 -14.38 6.45 9.11
N ALA A 236 -13.86 5.45 9.81
CA ALA A 236 -13.78 4.08 9.33
C ALA A 236 -15.16 3.39 9.18
N THR A 237 -16.18 3.88 9.91
CA THR A 237 -17.57 3.42 9.80
C THR A 237 -18.44 4.34 8.95
N ASP A 238 -17.84 5.19 8.12
CA ASP A 238 -18.51 6.13 7.20
C ASP A 238 -19.35 7.24 7.83
N HIS A 239 -19.10 7.55 9.11
CA HIS A 239 -19.69 8.69 9.83
C HIS A 239 -18.77 9.91 9.70
N THR A 240 -18.52 10.36 8.46
CA THR A 240 -17.51 11.40 8.15
C THR A 240 -17.81 12.74 8.83
N LYS A 241 -19.08 13.14 8.94
CA LYS A 241 -19.49 14.42 9.59
C LYS A 241 -19.17 14.39 11.09
N GLU A 242 -19.49 13.29 11.75
CA GLU A 242 -19.20 13.08 13.18
C GLU A 242 -17.69 12.98 13.44
N ALA A 243 -16.94 12.31 12.57
CA ALA A 243 -15.49 12.23 12.64
C ALA A 243 -14.84 13.62 12.61
N ILE A 244 -15.29 14.49 11.69
CA ILE A 244 -14.85 15.88 11.60
C ILE A 244 -15.07 16.62 12.93
N GLN A 245 -16.22 16.44 13.57
CA GLN A 245 -16.51 17.08 14.87
C GLN A 245 -15.60 16.54 15.98
N SER A 246 -15.42 15.22 16.04
CA SER A 246 -14.57 14.57 17.03
C SER A 246 -13.12 15.03 16.90
N TRP A 247 -12.56 15.07 15.68
CA TRP A 247 -11.19 15.54 15.46
C TRP A 247 -11.02 17.04 15.72
N LYS A 248 -12.00 17.88 15.38
CA LYS A 248 -11.98 19.31 15.77
C LYS A 248 -11.96 19.46 17.29
N HIS A 249 -12.72 18.64 18.02
CA HIS A 249 -12.72 18.68 19.46
C HIS A 249 -11.38 18.18 20.03
N SER A 250 -10.85 17.07 19.54
CA SER A 250 -9.51 16.59 19.91
C SER A 250 -8.46 17.69 19.75
N LEU A 251 -8.41 18.38 18.60
CA LEU A 251 -7.47 19.47 18.32
C LEU A 251 -7.69 20.71 19.19
N SER A 252 -8.91 20.94 19.66
CA SER A 252 -9.17 22.04 20.62
C SER A 252 -8.58 21.77 22.00
N LEU A 253 -8.40 20.49 22.35
CA LEU A 253 -7.80 20.06 23.63
C LEU A 253 -6.27 19.95 23.51
N LYS A 254 -5.76 19.45 22.38
CA LYS A 254 -4.35 19.25 22.15
C LYS A 254 -4.04 19.30 20.65
N ALA A 255 -3.05 20.12 20.25
CA ALA A 255 -2.57 20.14 18.87
C ALA A 255 -1.87 18.80 18.52
N ASP A 256 -2.22 18.21 17.38
CA ASP A 256 -1.61 17.00 16.83
C ASP A 256 -1.60 17.06 15.30
N PRO A 257 -0.41 17.14 14.65
CA PRO A 257 -0.30 17.22 13.20
C PRO A 257 -0.89 16.01 12.45
N ASN A 258 -0.96 14.82 13.09
CA ASN A 258 -1.60 13.66 12.48
C ASN A 258 -3.11 13.85 12.41
N ILE A 259 -3.71 14.30 13.52
CA ILE A 259 -5.15 14.60 13.57
C ILE A 259 -5.52 15.74 12.64
N GLU A 260 -4.66 16.77 12.50
CA GLU A 260 -4.87 17.85 11.51
C GLU A 260 -4.95 17.31 10.08
N ARG A 261 -4.04 16.38 9.71
CA ARG A 261 -4.05 15.74 8.37
C ARG A 261 -5.31 14.90 8.17
N MET A 262 -5.71 14.11 9.18
CA MET A 262 -6.91 13.27 9.13
C MET A 262 -8.16 14.14 9.02
N LEU A 263 -8.24 15.22 9.77
CA LEU A 263 -9.32 16.19 9.69
C LEU A 263 -9.40 16.83 8.29
N ALA A 264 -8.27 17.26 7.74
CA ALA A 264 -8.22 17.86 6.41
C ALA A 264 -8.67 16.87 5.32
N LYS A 265 -8.28 15.58 5.43
CA LYS A 265 -8.76 14.52 4.55
C LYS A 265 -10.28 14.36 4.66
N ALA A 266 -10.81 14.18 5.86
CA ALA A 266 -12.24 14.01 6.10
C ALA A 266 -13.07 15.22 5.64
N GLN A 267 -12.55 16.44 5.77
CA GLN A 267 -13.20 17.65 5.28
C GLN A 267 -13.29 17.69 3.75
N ARG A 268 -12.24 17.26 3.02
CA ARG A 268 -12.30 17.15 1.56
C ARG A 268 -13.32 16.11 1.12
N ASP A 269 -13.29 14.93 1.75
CA ASP A 269 -14.27 13.87 1.50
C ASP A 269 -15.69 14.39 1.74
N GLY A 270 -15.96 14.94 2.92
CA GLY A 270 -17.26 15.42 3.32
C GLY A 270 -17.79 16.55 2.42
N ALA A 271 -16.95 17.50 2.02
CA ALA A 271 -17.36 18.60 1.14
C ALA A 271 -17.75 18.09 -0.27
N THR A 272 -17.04 17.08 -0.77
CA THR A 272 -17.31 16.51 -2.09
C THR A 272 -18.50 15.57 -2.08
N GLU A 273 -18.62 14.75 -1.03
CA GLU A 273 -19.60 13.65 -0.94
C GLU A 273 -20.93 14.07 -0.29
N GLU A 274 -21.06 15.32 0.17
CA GLU A 274 -22.28 15.78 0.87
C GLU A 274 -23.56 15.66 0.03
N SER A 275 -23.46 15.83 -1.27
CA SER A 275 -24.56 15.74 -2.23
C SER A 275 -24.73 14.36 -2.87
N PHE A 276 -23.89 13.40 -2.50
CA PHE A 276 -23.92 12.08 -3.14
C PHE A 276 -25.17 11.31 -2.73
N SER A 277 -25.75 10.64 -3.71
CA SER A 277 -26.81 9.65 -3.53
C SER A 277 -26.19 8.30 -3.20
N GLU A 278 -27.00 7.43 -2.61
CA GLU A 278 -26.57 6.11 -2.17
C GLU A 278 -27.46 5.00 -2.73
N ASN A 279 -26.86 3.89 -3.15
CA ASN A 279 -27.52 2.63 -3.45
C ASN A 279 -26.83 1.51 -2.67
N GLN A 280 -27.61 0.56 -2.17
CA GLN A 280 -27.09 -0.58 -1.40
C GLN A 280 -27.36 -1.89 -2.14
N SER A 281 -26.44 -2.84 -1.97
CA SER A 281 -26.59 -4.24 -2.35
C SER A 281 -26.25 -5.15 -1.17
N ALA A 282 -26.04 -6.44 -1.39
CA ALA A 282 -25.78 -7.38 -0.27
C ALA A 282 -24.47 -7.07 0.46
N HIS A 283 -23.41 -6.72 -0.30
CA HIS A 283 -22.06 -6.52 0.25
C HIS A 283 -21.53 -5.10 0.05
N PHE A 284 -22.27 -4.22 -0.67
CA PHE A 284 -21.74 -2.90 -1.04
C PHE A 284 -22.71 -1.77 -0.74
N THR A 285 -22.14 -0.65 -0.30
CA THR A 285 -22.80 0.66 -0.31
C THR A 285 -22.13 1.51 -1.40
N LEU A 286 -22.88 1.81 -2.46
CA LEU A 286 -22.41 2.62 -3.60
C LEU A 286 -22.86 4.07 -3.42
N ARG A 287 -21.89 4.99 -3.33
CA ARG A 287 -22.11 6.44 -3.25
C ARG A 287 -21.67 7.11 -4.56
N TYR A 288 -22.45 8.07 -5.05
CA TYR A 288 -22.21 8.67 -6.36
C TYR A 288 -22.89 10.03 -6.50
N GLU A 289 -22.38 10.86 -7.40
CA GLU A 289 -23.03 12.08 -7.81
C GLU A 289 -24.14 11.77 -8.84
N GLY A 290 -25.40 11.91 -8.42
CA GLY A 290 -26.57 11.41 -9.16
C GLY A 290 -26.76 11.97 -10.58
N ARG A 291 -26.25 13.18 -10.85
CA ARG A 291 -26.33 13.82 -12.19
C ARG A 291 -25.26 13.33 -13.18
N GLN A 292 -24.14 12.86 -12.67
CA GLN A 292 -22.95 12.55 -13.48
C GLN A 292 -22.72 11.06 -13.68
N THR A 293 -23.44 10.21 -12.94
CA THR A 293 -23.30 8.76 -13.05
C THR A 293 -24.62 8.15 -13.54
N PRO A 294 -24.70 7.66 -14.80
CA PRO A 294 -25.91 7.07 -15.36
C PRO A 294 -26.42 5.85 -14.58
N ASP A 295 -27.72 5.67 -14.53
CA ASP A 295 -28.40 4.62 -13.77
C ASP A 295 -28.01 3.20 -14.20
N ASN A 296 -27.86 3.02 -15.52
CA ASN A 296 -27.39 1.76 -16.11
C ASN A 296 -25.95 1.43 -15.67
N LEU A 297 -25.06 2.42 -15.62
CA LEU A 297 -23.69 2.22 -15.16
C LEU A 297 -23.65 1.84 -13.67
N ARG A 298 -24.41 2.54 -12.81
CA ARG A 298 -24.48 2.24 -11.37
C ARG A 298 -24.92 0.80 -11.08
N ARG A 299 -26.00 0.38 -11.77
CA ARG A 299 -26.48 -1.02 -11.65
C ARG A 299 -25.47 -2.03 -12.16
N ALA A 300 -24.83 -1.73 -13.27
CA ALA A 300 -23.79 -2.60 -13.83
C ALA A 300 -22.57 -2.71 -12.87
N ILE A 301 -22.15 -1.61 -12.26
CA ILE A 301 -21.07 -1.60 -11.25
C ILE A 301 -21.45 -2.49 -10.06
N LEU A 302 -22.62 -2.30 -9.45
CA LEU A 302 -23.05 -3.12 -8.32
C LEU A 302 -23.17 -4.60 -8.68
N THR A 303 -23.76 -4.93 -9.84
CA THR A 303 -23.85 -6.33 -10.30
C THR A 303 -22.47 -6.94 -10.52
N THR A 304 -21.53 -6.17 -11.09
CA THR A 304 -20.15 -6.63 -11.31
C THR A 304 -19.42 -6.86 -9.98
N LEU A 305 -19.55 -5.92 -9.05
CA LEU A 305 -18.92 -6.04 -7.73
C LEU A 305 -19.45 -7.24 -6.94
N GLU A 306 -20.77 -7.49 -6.94
CA GLU A 306 -21.34 -8.68 -6.28
C GLU A 306 -20.80 -9.99 -6.91
N SER A 307 -20.76 -10.06 -8.24
CA SER A 307 -20.18 -11.22 -8.93
C SER A 307 -18.69 -11.42 -8.62
N GLN A 308 -17.93 -10.32 -8.57
CA GLN A 308 -16.51 -10.36 -8.24
C GLN A 308 -16.27 -10.69 -6.75
N TYR A 309 -17.15 -10.25 -5.88
CA TYR A 309 -17.10 -10.61 -4.45
C TYR A 309 -17.27 -12.13 -4.27
N ASP A 310 -18.26 -12.72 -4.93
CA ASP A 310 -18.49 -14.18 -4.87
C ASP A 310 -17.29 -14.95 -5.43
N GLU A 311 -16.71 -14.50 -6.55
CA GLU A 311 -15.52 -15.10 -7.15
C GLU A 311 -14.30 -15.03 -6.21
N LEU A 312 -14.06 -13.86 -5.62
CA LEU A 312 -12.96 -13.66 -4.67
C LEU A 312 -13.19 -14.45 -3.38
N ALA A 313 -14.42 -14.56 -2.89
CA ALA A 313 -14.75 -15.38 -1.74
C ALA A 313 -14.47 -16.86 -1.99
N GLN A 314 -14.78 -17.37 -3.18
CA GLN A 314 -14.44 -18.73 -3.58
C GLN A 314 -12.93 -18.93 -3.72
N THR A 315 -12.23 -17.94 -4.28
CA THR A 315 -10.80 -18.04 -4.59
C THR A 315 -9.91 -17.78 -3.38
N LEU A 316 -10.21 -16.78 -2.56
CA LEU A 316 -9.40 -16.40 -1.40
C LEU A 316 -9.91 -16.97 -0.06
N GLY A 317 -11.13 -17.48 -0.02
CA GLY A 317 -11.69 -18.28 1.06
C GLY A 317 -12.46 -17.46 2.10
N THR A 318 -11.88 -16.44 2.73
CA THR A 318 -12.52 -15.71 3.85
C THR A 318 -12.91 -14.30 3.41
N PRO A 319 -14.20 -14.04 3.12
CA PRO A 319 -14.67 -12.74 2.68
C PRO A 319 -14.75 -11.72 3.84
N PRO A 320 -14.59 -10.42 3.56
CA PRO A 320 -14.94 -9.34 4.48
C PRO A 320 -16.39 -9.47 4.95
N ARG A 321 -16.65 -9.20 6.23
CA ARG A 321 -18.01 -9.32 6.81
C ARG A 321 -18.79 -8.02 6.77
N ASP A 322 -18.07 -6.90 6.81
CA ASP A 322 -18.66 -5.58 6.81
C ASP A 322 -18.96 -5.15 5.37
N THR A 323 -19.99 -4.32 5.21
CA THR A 323 -20.34 -3.73 3.92
C THR A 323 -19.21 -2.84 3.42
N ILE A 324 -18.81 -3.03 2.15
CA ILE A 324 -17.74 -2.29 1.51
C ILE A 324 -18.30 -1.03 0.86
N THR A 325 -17.81 0.13 1.27
CA THR A 325 -18.20 1.41 0.66
C THR A 325 -17.44 1.62 -0.64
N VAL A 326 -18.19 1.87 -1.72
CA VAL A 326 -17.67 2.20 -3.06
C VAL A 326 -18.14 3.61 -3.41
N ILE A 327 -17.21 4.49 -3.78
CA ILE A 327 -17.51 5.88 -4.08
C ILE A 327 -17.11 6.20 -5.51
N LEU A 328 -18.09 6.62 -6.30
CA LEU A 328 -17.87 6.98 -7.70
C LEU A 328 -17.69 8.49 -7.81
N TYR A 329 -16.57 8.90 -8.37
CA TYR A 329 -16.20 10.30 -8.57
C TYR A 329 -16.14 10.69 -10.03
N THR A 330 -16.27 11.99 -10.30
CA THR A 330 -15.67 12.56 -11.51
C THR A 330 -14.14 12.51 -11.41
N ASN A 331 -13.42 12.55 -12.52
CA ASN A 331 -11.96 12.56 -12.49
C ASN A 331 -11.43 13.72 -11.65
N GLN A 332 -12.01 14.92 -11.78
CA GLN A 332 -11.59 16.07 -11.02
C GLN A 332 -11.81 15.85 -9.51
N ALA A 333 -13.02 15.44 -9.11
CA ALA A 333 -13.36 15.20 -7.71
C ALA A 333 -12.49 14.09 -7.10
N PHE A 334 -12.20 13.02 -7.86
CA PHE A 334 -11.31 11.96 -7.40
C PHE A 334 -9.94 12.49 -7.01
N PHE A 335 -9.30 13.26 -7.87
CA PHE A 335 -7.97 13.80 -7.57
C PHE A 335 -8.00 14.91 -6.51
N ASP A 336 -9.05 15.71 -6.42
CA ASP A 336 -9.21 16.73 -5.41
C ASP A 336 -9.36 16.13 -4.00
N VAL A 337 -10.11 15.03 -3.90
CA VAL A 337 -10.32 14.29 -2.64
C VAL A 337 -9.10 13.48 -2.25
N THR A 338 -8.60 12.65 -3.15
CA THR A 338 -7.56 11.66 -2.82
C THR A 338 -6.16 12.26 -2.80
N GLN A 339 -5.94 13.40 -3.47
CA GLN A 339 -4.61 13.97 -3.70
C GLN A 339 -3.65 12.95 -4.36
N ALA A 340 -4.22 11.99 -5.08
CA ALA A 340 -3.47 10.94 -5.74
C ALA A 340 -2.70 11.49 -6.96
N PRO A 341 -1.61 10.84 -7.36
CA PRO A 341 -0.95 11.14 -8.61
C PRO A 341 -1.91 10.99 -9.81
N SER A 342 -1.66 11.76 -10.86
CA SER A 342 -2.55 11.84 -12.03
C SER A 342 -2.76 10.52 -12.79
N TRP A 343 -1.86 9.56 -12.61
CA TRP A 343 -1.91 8.22 -13.22
C TRP A 343 -2.69 7.20 -12.39
N THR A 344 -3.16 7.55 -11.18
CA THR A 344 -3.88 6.62 -10.31
C THR A 344 -5.25 6.30 -10.89
N GLY A 345 -5.51 5.03 -11.17
CA GLY A 345 -6.76 4.55 -11.76
C GLY A 345 -7.89 4.41 -10.75
N ALA A 346 -7.57 4.06 -9.50
CA ALA A 346 -8.51 3.93 -8.38
C ALA A 346 -7.73 3.85 -7.07
N ILE A 347 -8.41 3.86 -5.93
CA ILE A 347 -7.79 3.72 -4.61
C ILE A 347 -8.70 2.90 -3.69
N ASN A 348 -8.09 2.00 -2.92
CA ASN A 348 -8.72 1.40 -1.76
C ASN A 348 -8.00 1.87 -0.49
N ASP A 349 -8.58 2.82 0.23
CA ASP A 349 -8.12 3.33 1.52
C ASP A 349 -9.04 2.92 2.69
N GLY A 350 -9.69 1.77 2.54
CA GLY A 350 -10.82 1.30 3.34
C GLY A 350 -12.16 1.57 2.66
N LYS A 351 -12.18 2.43 1.65
CA LYS A 351 -13.29 2.66 0.71
C LYS A 351 -12.75 2.54 -0.70
N LEU A 352 -13.50 1.93 -1.60
CA LEU A 352 -13.14 1.87 -3.01
C LEU A 352 -13.49 3.20 -3.68
N ARG A 353 -12.50 3.99 -4.02
CA ARG A 353 -12.66 5.30 -4.67
C ARG A 353 -12.37 5.18 -6.15
N ILE A 354 -13.39 5.30 -6.99
CA ILE A 354 -13.36 4.98 -8.41
C ILE A 354 -13.72 6.22 -9.25
N PRO A 355 -12.82 6.73 -10.10
CA PRO A 355 -13.17 7.76 -11.06
C PRO A 355 -13.92 7.14 -12.26
N VAL A 356 -15.14 7.61 -12.52
CA VAL A 356 -16.00 7.07 -13.61
C VAL A 356 -16.39 8.11 -14.64
N SER A 357 -15.74 9.27 -14.66
CA SER A 357 -16.10 10.37 -15.56
C SER A 357 -16.14 9.97 -17.04
N GLY A 358 -17.25 10.30 -17.67
CA GLY A 358 -17.45 10.10 -19.11
C GLY A 358 -17.71 8.66 -19.50
N LEU A 359 -17.94 7.77 -18.54
CA LEU A 359 -18.40 6.42 -18.80
C LEU A 359 -19.92 6.35 -18.69
N ASP A 360 -20.57 5.88 -19.75
CA ASP A 360 -22.02 5.62 -19.77
C ASP A 360 -22.35 4.16 -19.51
N THR A 361 -21.39 3.27 -19.71
CA THR A 361 -21.55 1.82 -19.58
C THR A 361 -20.34 1.18 -18.90
N MET A 362 -20.51 -0.03 -18.39
CA MET A 362 -19.42 -0.85 -17.87
C MET A 362 -18.44 -1.20 -19.01
N THR A 363 -17.15 -0.97 -18.76
CA THR A 363 -16.07 -1.41 -19.65
C THR A 363 -15.29 -2.55 -19.01
N SER A 364 -14.56 -3.32 -19.83
CA SER A 364 -13.66 -4.37 -19.35
C SER A 364 -12.60 -3.82 -18.39
N ASP A 365 -12.06 -2.64 -18.70
CA ASP A 365 -11.04 -2.00 -17.86
C ASP A 365 -11.60 -1.56 -16.52
N LEU A 366 -12.80 -0.96 -16.50
CA LEU A 366 -13.46 -0.63 -15.24
C LEU A 366 -13.72 -1.89 -14.40
N ALA A 367 -14.21 -2.96 -15.01
CA ALA A 367 -14.45 -4.23 -14.33
C ALA A 367 -13.15 -4.81 -13.73
N ARG A 368 -12.04 -4.72 -14.47
CA ARG A 368 -10.72 -5.15 -14.03
C ARG A 368 -10.24 -4.31 -12.83
N ILE A 369 -10.34 -2.98 -12.91
CA ILE A 369 -9.97 -2.06 -11.82
C ILE A 369 -10.80 -2.34 -10.57
N LEU A 370 -12.13 -2.51 -10.71
CA LEU A 370 -13.00 -2.86 -9.59
C LEU A 370 -12.56 -4.15 -8.89
N LYS A 371 -12.20 -5.17 -9.66
CA LYS A 371 -11.74 -6.45 -9.12
C LYS A 371 -10.41 -6.33 -8.40
N HIS A 372 -9.48 -5.54 -8.93
CA HIS A 372 -8.20 -5.23 -8.31
C HIS A 372 -8.40 -4.58 -6.93
N GLU A 373 -9.16 -3.48 -6.89
CA GLU A 373 -9.42 -2.76 -5.65
C GLU A 373 -10.22 -3.60 -4.63
N LEU A 374 -11.15 -4.41 -5.13
CA LEU A 374 -11.90 -5.32 -4.26
C LEU A 374 -11.00 -6.42 -3.67
N ALA A 375 -10.06 -6.94 -4.45
CA ALA A 375 -9.09 -7.93 -3.96
C ALA A 375 -8.26 -7.38 -2.79
N HIS A 376 -7.88 -6.09 -2.82
CA HIS A 376 -7.21 -5.44 -1.69
C HIS A 376 -8.03 -5.50 -0.39
N SER A 377 -9.35 -5.34 -0.46
CA SER A 377 -10.23 -5.48 0.72
C SER A 377 -10.20 -6.89 1.30
N PHE A 378 -10.23 -7.93 0.45
CA PHE A 378 -10.11 -9.32 0.88
C PHE A 378 -8.76 -9.64 1.50
N ILE A 379 -7.67 -9.24 0.84
CA ILE A 379 -6.31 -9.48 1.32
C ILE A 379 -6.10 -8.79 2.67
N THR A 380 -6.52 -7.53 2.80
CA THR A 380 -6.45 -6.77 4.06
C THR A 380 -7.24 -7.46 5.17
N TYR A 381 -8.45 -7.93 4.88
CA TYR A 381 -9.29 -8.63 5.85
C TYR A 381 -8.66 -9.96 6.31
N ILE A 382 -8.20 -10.80 5.38
CA ILE A 382 -7.61 -12.10 5.70
C ILE A 382 -6.29 -11.93 6.47
N SER A 383 -5.43 -11.04 6.01
CA SER A 383 -4.12 -10.77 6.60
C SER A 383 -4.17 -9.83 7.80
N ARG A 384 -5.35 -9.29 8.13
CA ARG A 384 -5.55 -8.27 9.17
C ARG A 384 -4.63 -7.05 9.00
N GLY A 385 -4.51 -6.59 7.74
CA GLY A 385 -3.70 -5.45 7.37
C GLY A 385 -2.18 -5.67 7.44
N ARG A 386 -1.71 -6.91 7.54
CA ARG A 386 -0.29 -7.27 7.72
C ARG A 386 0.38 -7.86 6.47
N CYS A 387 -0.35 -7.94 5.35
CA CYS A 387 0.21 -8.45 4.11
C CYS A 387 1.34 -7.53 3.64
N PRO A 388 2.54 -8.05 3.31
CA PRO A 388 3.59 -7.24 2.71
C PRO A 388 3.17 -6.77 1.32
N GLN A 389 3.67 -5.61 0.91
CA GLN A 389 3.20 -4.95 -0.32
C GLN A 389 3.34 -5.83 -1.56
N TRP A 390 4.48 -6.52 -1.72
CA TRP A 390 4.69 -7.39 -2.88
C TRP A 390 3.63 -8.50 -2.99
N LEU A 391 3.24 -9.12 -1.87
CA LEU A 391 2.23 -10.17 -1.86
C LEU A 391 0.83 -9.58 -2.06
N HIS A 392 0.58 -8.40 -1.49
CA HIS A 392 -0.68 -7.68 -1.59
C HIS A 392 -0.97 -7.29 -3.05
N GLU A 393 0.02 -6.68 -3.72
CA GLU A 393 -0.09 -6.27 -5.11
C GLU A 393 -0.08 -7.46 -6.09
N GLY A 394 0.79 -8.45 -5.84
CA GLY A 394 0.85 -9.64 -6.69
C GLY A 394 -0.46 -10.41 -6.72
N ILE A 395 -1.13 -10.58 -5.56
CA ILE A 395 -2.45 -11.24 -5.50
C ILE A 395 -3.51 -10.38 -6.19
N ALA A 396 -3.54 -9.06 -5.95
CA ALA A 396 -4.54 -8.19 -6.58
C ALA A 396 -4.41 -8.20 -8.12
N GLN A 397 -3.19 -8.13 -8.65
CA GLN A 397 -2.92 -8.26 -10.09
C GLN A 397 -3.34 -9.62 -10.64
N MET A 398 -3.05 -10.72 -9.95
CA MET A 398 -3.48 -12.05 -10.36
C MET A 398 -5.01 -12.17 -10.36
N MET A 399 -5.70 -11.63 -9.35
CA MET A 399 -7.17 -11.67 -9.26
C MET A 399 -7.85 -10.84 -10.36
N GLU A 400 -7.28 -9.71 -10.78
CA GLU A 400 -7.79 -8.93 -11.91
C GLU A 400 -7.56 -9.60 -13.27
N GLY A 401 -6.83 -10.71 -13.31
CA GLY A 401 -6.51 -11.45 -14.54
C GLY A 401 -5.26 -10.95 -15.27
N ARG A 402 -4.44 -10.11 -14.63
CA ARG A 402 -3.15 -9.69 -15.19
C ARG A 402 -2.19 -10.88 -15.27
N ASN A 403 -1.36 -10.90 -16.30
CA ASN A 403 -0.33 -11.93 -16.51
C ASN A 403 0.96 -11.27 -17.03
N LEU A 404 2.04 -12.05 -17.04
CA LEU A 404 3.35 -11.59 -17.49
C LEU A 404 3.62 -11.80 -19.00
N SER A 405 2.60 -12.12 -19.80
CA SER A 405 2.73 -12.24 -21.26
C SER A 405 3.27 -10.93 -21.85
N GLY A 406 4.36 -10.98 -22.57
CA GLY A 406 5.03 -9.81 -23.15
C GLY A 406 6.09 -9.13 -22.25
N ARG A 407 6.07 -9.36 -20.91
CA ARG A 407 7.05 -8.79 -19.96
C ARG A 407 7.90 -9.86 -19.29
N GLY A 408 7.43 -11.09 -19.24
CA GLY A 408 8.08 -12.20 -18.57
C GLY A 408 9.52 -12.47 -19.04
N SER A 409 9.80 -12.36 -20.34
CA SER A 409 11.17 -12.56 -20.88
C SER A 409 12.14 -11.49 -20.36
N ARG A 410 11.71 -10.22 -20.32
CA ARG A 410 12.53 -9.14 -19.74
C ARG A 410 12.75 -9.36 -18.26
N LEU A 411 11.72 -9.76 -17.54
CA LEU A 411 11.82 -10.03 -16.11
C LEU A 411 12.75 -11.22 -15.84
N ALA A 412 12.66 -12.30 -16.63
CA ALA A 412 13.59 -13.43 -16.55
C ALA A 412 15.07 -12.98 -16.72
N GLN A 413 15.34 -12.08 -17.65
CA GLN A 413 16.69 -11.51 -17.85
C GLN A 413 17.16 -10.70 -16.63
N LEU A 414 16.26 -9.91 -15.99
CA LEU A 414 16.60 -9.17 -14.76
C LEU A 414 16.99 -10.11 -13.62
N PHE A 415 16.25 -11.20 -13.44
CA PHE A 415 16.59 -12.22 -12.44
C PHE A 415 17.91 -12.94 -12.75
N GLN A 416 18.18 -13.29 -14.01
CA GLN A 416 19.43 -13.90 -14.44
C GLN A 416 20.64 -12.97 -14.26
N ALA A 417 20.45 -11.66 -14.43
CA ALA A 417 21.48 -10.64 -14.24
C ALA A 417 21.64 -10.20 -12.77
N GLU A 418 20.93 -10.83 -11.83
CA GLU A 418 20.92 -10.46 -10.40
C GLU A 418 20.48 -9.00 -10.14
N HIS A 419 19.63 -8.46 -11.02
CA HIS A 419 19.08 -7.11 -10.90
C HIS A 419 17.65 -7.11 -10.33
N ALA A 420 17.13 -8.25 -9.89
CA ALA A 420 15.84 -8.35 -9.21
C ALA A 420 15.89 -7.66 -7.85
N LEU A 421 14.77 -7.05 -7.48
CA LEU A 421 14.61 -6.44 -6.17
C LEU A 421 14.42 -7.54 -5.11
N PRO A 422 15.12 -7.48 -3.97
CA PRO A 422 14.96 -8.49 -2.93
C PRO A 422 13.59 -8.34 -2.24
N PHE A 423 12.84 -9.44 -2.04
CA PHE A 423 11.48 -9.41 -1.49
C PHE A 423 11.35 -8.76 -0.12
N ASN A 424 12.39 -8.78 0.72
CA ASN A 424 12.40 -8.04 1.97
C ASN A 424 12.40 -6.50 1.76
N ALA A 425 12.94 -6.00 0.66
CA ALA A 425 12.85 -4.58 0.30
C ALA A 425 11.46 -4.22 -0.28
N LEU A 426 10.70 -5.22 -0.73
CA LEU A 426 9.35 -5.07 -1.26
C LEU A 426 8.24 -5.29 -0.21
N GLU A 427 8.59 -5.44 1.08
CA GLU A 427 7.58 -5.53 2.15
C GLU A 427 6.86 -4.21 2.38
N GLY A 428 7.57 -3.09 2.26
CA GLY A 428 7.02 -1.75 2.40
C GLY A 428 6.40 -1.23 1.11
N GLY A 429 5.68 -0.10 1.20
CA GLY A 429 5.09 0.54 0.03
C GLY A 429 6.12 0.95 -1.02
N PHE A 430 5.78 0.82 -2.29
CA PHE A 430 6.65 1.11 -3.43
C PHE A 430 6.90 2.61 -3.69
N MET A 431 6.36 3.48 -2.82
CA MET A 431 6.46 4.95 -2.94
C MET A 431 7.89 5.50 -2.89
N ASN A 432 8.80 4.77 -2.25
CA ASN A 432 10.20 5.19 -2.15
C ASN A 432 11.06 4.67 -3.33
N LEU A 433 10.46 3.94 -4.25
CA LEU A 433 11.11 3.42 -5.44
C LEU A 433 11.01 4.45 -6.58
N SER A 434 12.00 4.47 -7.47
CA SER A 434 11.86 5.19 -8.73
C SER A 434 10.74 4.57 -9.58
N SER A 435 10.19 5.30 -10.55
CA SER A 435 9.10 4.80 -11.40
C SER A 435 9.44 3.46 -12.07
N SER A 436 10.67 3.31 -12.58
CA SER A 436 11.12 2.06 -13.19
C SER A 436 11.24 0.92 -12.18
N GLN A 437 11.71 1.19 -10.97
CA GLN A 437 11.78 0.20 -9.89
C GLN A 437 10.37 -0.16 -9.37
N ALA A 438 9.45 0.80 -9.32
CA ALA A 438 8.07 0.52 -8.94
C ALA A 438 7.39 -0.42 -9.94
N MET A 439 7.51 -0.15 -11.25
CA MET A 439 7.00 -1.06 -12.29
C MET A 439 7.62 -2.45 -12.18
N GLN A 440 8.93 -2.52 -11.98
CA GLN A 440 9.64 -3.79 -11.74
C GLN A 440 9.10 -4.49 -10.49
N ALA A 441 8.87 -3.78 -9.40
CA ALA A 441 8.31 -4.33 -8.15
C ALA A 441 6.91 -4.92 -8.35
N TYR A 442 6.05 -4.27 -9.15
CA TYR A 442 4.75 -4.82 -9.53
C TYR A 442 4.87 -6.11 -10.34
N ASP A 443 5.78 -6.16 -11.32
CA ASP A 443 6.02 -7.34 -12.15
C ASP A 443 6.62 -8.50 -11.33
N GLU A 444 7.58 -8.22 -10.46
CA GLU A 444 8.17 -9.21 -9.55
C GLU A 444 7.15 -9.73 -8.53
N SER A 445 6.26 -8.87 -8.03
CA SER A 445 5.16 -9.23 -7.16
C SER A 445 4.21 -10.23 -7.81
N LEU A 446 3.79 -9.93 -9.05
CA LEU A 446 2.96 -10.84 -9.84
C LEU A 446 3.68 -12.16 -10.13
N ALA A 447 4.97 -12.11 -10.53
CA ALA A 447 5.77 -13.31 -10.80
C ALA A 447 5.88 -14.23 -9.59
N ALA A 448 6.09 -13.67 -8.41
CA ALA A 448 6.17 -14.46 -7.17
C ALA A 448 4.84 -15.13 -6.84
N VAL A 449 3.73 -14.41 -7.01
CA VAL A 449 2.39 -14.95 -6.74
C VAL A 449 1.99 -16.01 -7.79
N GLU A 450 2.27 -15.78 -9.07
CA GLU A 450 2.09 -16.80 -10.12
C GLU A 450 2.91 -18.06 -9.81
N TYR A 451 4.18 -17.91 -9.43
CA TYR A 451 5.02 -19.04 -9.05
C TYR A 451 4.44 -19.82 -7.87
N ILE A 452 4.04 -19.13 -6.80
CA ILE A 452 3.43 -19.80 -5.63
C ILE A 452 2.15 -20.53 -6.02
N GLN A 453 1.28 -19.86 -6.79
CA GLN A 453 0.00 -20.44 -7.21
C GLN A 453 0.18 -21.64 -8.15
N GLU A 454 1.10 -21.59 -9.12
CA GLU A 454 1.32 -22.68 -10.07
C GLU A 454 2.07 -23.86 -9.45
N THR A 455 2.96 -23.61 -8.48
CA THR A 455 3.80 -24.65 -7.87
C THR A 455 3.12 -25.32 -6.69
N TYR A 456 2.44 -24.54 -5.83
CA TYR A 456 1.88 -25.03 -4.57
C TYR A 456 0.35 -24.96 -4.53
N GLY A 457 -0.25 -24.18 -5.42
CA GLY A 457 -1.70 -24.02 -5.53
C GLY A 457 -2.27 -22.88 -4.69
N MET A 458 -3.53 -22.54 -4.98
CA MET A 458 -4.26 -21.47 -4.31
C MET A 458 -4.41 -21.69 -2.81
N SER A 459 -4.57 -22.95 -2.38
CA SER A 459 -4.73 -23.29 -0.94
C SER A 459 -3.50 -22.91 -0.10
N ASP A 460 -2.30 -22.94 -0.69
CA ASP A 460 -1.09 -22.54 0.03
C ASP A 460 -0.96 -21.02 0.08
N LEU A 461 -1.36 -20.33 -0.98
CA LEU A 461 -1.45 -18.87 -0.97
C LEU A 461 -2.45 -18.37 0.10
N GLN A 462 -3.62 -19.00 0.21
CA GLN A 462 -4.60 -18.73 1.28
C GLN A 462 -3.99 -18.97 2.67
N ARG A 463 -3.27 -20.10 2.87
CA ARG A 463 -2.60 -20.40 4.15
C ARG A 463 -1.52 -19.39 4.51
N ILE A 464 -0.77 -18.88 3.54
CA ILE A 464 0.21 -17.80 3.75
C ILE A 464 -0.49 -16.56 4.29
N LEU A 465 -1.58 -16.12 3.65
CA LEU A 465 -2.35 -14.96 4.09
C LEU A 465 -2.93 -15.15 5.50
N GLN A 466 -3.51 -16.33 5.78
CA GLN A 466 -4.07 -16.65 7.10
C GLN A 466 -3.00 -16.62 8.20
N ARG A 467 -1.83 -17.23 7.96
CA ARG A 467 -0.71 -17.21 8.92
C ARG A 467 -0.20 -15.80 9.19
N ILE A 468 -0.14 -14.95 8.15
CA ILE A 468 0.19 -13.54 8.32
C ILE A 468 -0.88 -12.87 9.20
N GLY A 469 -2.15 -13.12 8.96
CA GLY A 469 -3.26 -12.62 9.78
C GLY A 469 -3.23 -13.12 11.24
N GLU A 470 -2.70 -14.32 11.47
CA GLU A 470 -2.52 -14.92 12.79
C GLU A 470 -1.27 -14.42 13.55
N GLY A 471 -0.44 -13.61 12.88
CA GLY A 471 0.69 -12.98 13.55
C GLY A 471 2.07 -13.39 13.04
N SER A 472 2.16 -14.32 12.08
CA SER A 472 3.45 -14.67 11.48
C SER A 472 3.98 -13.51 10.63
N SER A 473 5.31 -13.31 10.61
CA SER A 473 5.92 -12.50 9.55
C SER A 473 5.69 -13.17 8.19
N ALA A 474 5.71 -12.40 7.12
CA ALA A 474 5.51 -12.95 5.79
C ALA A 474 6.55 -14.02 5.44
N GLU A 475 7.82 -13.79 5.77
CA GLU A 475 8.88 -14.79 5.56
C GLU A 475 8.67 -16.05 6.41
N ALA A 476 8.21 -15.95 7.66
CA ALA A 476 7.90 -17.11 8.50
C ALA A 476 6.69 -17.88 7.95
N ALA A 477 5.67 -17.21 7.44
CA ALA A 477 4.52 -17.82 6.79
C ALA A 477 4.93 -18.58 5.52
N LEU A 478 5.81 -18.01 4.68
CA LEU A 478 6.39 -18.67 3.52
C LEU A 478 7.18 -19.92 3.91
N ARG A 479 8.13 -19.79 4.87
CA ARG A 479 8.96 -20.94 5.33
C ARG A 479 8.11 -22.11 5.85
N THR A 480 7.03 -21.80 6.55
CA THR A 480 6.16 -22.81 7.15
C THR A 480 5.21 -23.45 6.13
N THR A 481 4.84 -22.73 5.06
CA THR A 481 3.83 -23.20 4.10
C THR A 481 4.48 -23.78 2.84
N VAL A 482 5.45 -23.07 2.25
CA VAL A 482 6.08 -23.44 0.98
C VAL A 482 7.58 -23.75 1.13
N HIS A 483 8.06 -23.86 2.36
CA HIS A 483 9.44 -24.21 2.74
C HIS A 483 10.52 -23.31 2.13
N SER A 484 10.16 -22.07 1.77
CA SER A 484 11.05 -21.08 1.17
C SER A 484 11.07 -19.79 1.98
N GLY A 485 12.26 -19.25 2.25
CA GLY A 485 12.42 -17.85 2.68
C GLY A 485 12.50 -16.91 1.49
N TYR A 486 12.70 -15.63 1.72
CA TYR A 486 12.73 -14.62 0.65
C TYR A 486 13.84 -14.86 -0.39
N ARG A 487 15.02 -15.28 0.07
CA ARG A 487 16.15 -15.54 -0.83
C ARG A 487 15.88 -16.76 -1.71
N GLU A 488 15.38 -17.83 -1.13
CA GLU A 488 15.02 -19.05 -1.84
C GLU A 488 13.88 -18.77 -2.83
N LEU A 489 12.86 -18.02 -2.41
CA LEU A 489 11.76 -17.58 -3.27
C LEU A 489 12.27 -16.82 -4.49
N GLY A 490 13.17 -15.83 -4.30
CA GLY A 490 13.77 -15.09 -5.43
C GLY A 490 14.48 -16.00 -6.42
N THR A 491 15.24 -16.98 -5.92
CA THR A 491 15.93 -17.96 -6.78
C THR A 491 14.94 -18.82 -7.58
N GLU A 492 13.88 -19.31 -6.93
CA GLU A 492 12.90 -20.17 -7.58
C GLU A 492 12.02 -19.41 -8.57
N VAL A 493 11.61 -18.16 -8.24
CA VAL A 493 10.92 -17.25 -9.18
C VAL A 493 11.78 -17.00 -10.42
N GLY A 494 13.09 -16.77 -10.26
CA GLY A 494 14.00 -16.61 -11.39
C GLY A 494 14.04 -17.85 -12.30
N LYS A 495 14.11 -19.06 -11.73
CA LYS A 495 14.04 -20.33 -12.48
C LYS A 495 12.69 -20.51 -13.17
N PHE A 496 11.60 -20.21 -12.48
CA PHE A 496 10.24 -20.28 -13.03
C PHE A 496 10.08 -19.36 -14.24
N LEU A 497 10.51 -18.11 -14.11
CA LEU A 497 10.49 -17.14 -15.21
C LEU A 497 11.34 -17.58 -16.39
N ALA A 498 12.56 -18.10 -16.15
CA ALA A 498 13.44 -18.62 -17.20
C ALA A 498 12.81 -19.81 -17.94
N GLY A 499 12.15 -20.71 -17.21
CA GLY A 499 11.47 -21.87 -17.79
C GLY A 499 10.19 -21.51 -18.55
N LYS A 500 9.42 -20.54 -18.08
CA LYS A 500 8.12 -20.17 -18.64
C LYS A 500 8.21 -19.10 -19.76
N TYR A 501 9.14 -18.16 -19.61
CA TYR A 501 9.25 -16.98 -20.47
C TYR A 501 10.66 -16.78 -21.06
N GLY A 502 11.63 -17.64 -20.74
CA GLY A 502 12.97 -17.55 -21.32
C GLY A 502 12.93 -17.78 -22.82
N THR A 503 13.65 -16.97 -23.58
CA THR A 503 13.90 -17.23 -25.01
C THR A 503 14.85 -18.40 -25.11
N SER A 504 14.41 -19.51 -25.73
CA SER A 504 15.23 -20.64 -26.16
C SER A 504 16.32 -20.18 -27.12
#